data_236cd87d5e6f816bb42bd83b3b2d477b
#
_entry.id   236cd87d5e6f816bb42bd83b3b2d477b
#
_cell.length_a   1.000
_cell.length_b   1.000
_cell.length_c   1.000
_cell.angle_alpha   90.00
_cell.angle_beta   90.00
_cell.angle_gamma   90.00
#
_symmetry.space_group_name_H-M   'P 1'
#
loop_
_entity.id
_entity.type
_entity.pdbx_description
1 polymer ?
#
loop_
_entity_poly.entity_id
_entity_poly.type
_entity_poly.pdbx_seq_one_letter_code
_entity_poly.pdbx_strand_id
1 'polypeptide(L)'
;VEKKLSAKWVKEDYFVPLKTVPKIDEIEWLIPLETDEEIEREKERQEKLLEIPGVLISDTEVRAYPLGEAAAHLVGYVQNVTAEDLEKHTGEGYTANSVIGRNGMEGLFEKELKGHNGRRIYVTDEEGKEVKEWVSVPVQDGQDIKLTIDASLQRALYAQYQADKSCSVAMNPYTGEVLALISTPS
;
A
#
# COMPACT_ATOMS: atom_id res chain seq x y z
N VAL A 1 -7.95 -13.28 17.41
CA VAL A 1 -7.97 -14.45 16.51
C VAL A 1 -9.35 -15.06 16.50
N GLU A 2 -9.86 -15.59 17.60
CA GLU A 2 -11.18 -16.26 17.68
C GLU A 2 -12.32 -15.45 17.07
N LYS A 3 -12.41 -14.14 17.36
CA LYS A 3 -13.45 -13.26 16.78
C LYS A 3 -13.39 -13.14 15.27
N LYS A 4 -12.20 -13.22 14.66
CA LYS A 4 -12.03 -13.20 13.19
C LYS A 4 -12.39 -14.54 12.57
N LEU A 5 -11.99 -15.65 13.19
CA LEU A 5 -12.23 -16.99 12.68
C LEU A 5 -13.69 -17.45 12.86
N SER A 6 -14.40 -16.93 13.86
CA SER A 6 -15.83 -17.23 14.10
C SER A 6 -16.80 -16.37 13.28
N ALA A 7 -16.31 -15.49 12.42
CA ALA A 7 -17.16 -14.65 11.59
C ALA A 7 -17.94 -15.51 10.57
N LYS A 8 -19.22 -15.20 10.34
CA LYS A 8 -20.13 -15.97 9.47
C LYS A 8 -19.68 -16.09 8.01
N TRP A 9 -18.80 -15.19 7.55
CA TRP A 9 -18.28 -15.18 6.18
C TRP A 9 -17.05 -16.09 5.99
N VAL A 10 -16.44 -16.56 7.10
CA VAL A 10 -15.28 -17.46 7.05
C VAL A 10 -15.76 -18.87 6.76
N LYS A 11 -15.22 -19.50 5.72
CA LYS A 11 -15.43 -20.89 5.36
C LYS A 11 -14.19 -21.71 5.72
N GLU A 12 -14.30 -23.05 5.78
CA GLU A 12 -13.21 -23.94 6.17
C GLU A 12 -11.92 -23.75 5.34
N ASP A 13 -12.06 -23.42 4.04
CA ASP A 13 -10.94 -23.26 3.11
C ASP A 13 -10.48 -21.78 2.96
N TYR A 14 -10.88 -20.90 3.88
CA TYR A 14 -10.59 -19.47 3.76
C TYR A 14 -9.36 -19.06 4.57
N PHE A 15 -8.39 -18.42 3.92
CA PHE A 15 -7.30 -17.74 4.61
C PHE A 15 -7.80 -16.42 5.18
N VAL A 16 -7.71 -16.27 6.51
CA VAL A 16 -8.12 -15.04 7.19
C VAL A 16 -6.88 -14.26 7.60
N PRO A 17 -6.61 -13.07 7.02
CA PRO A 17 -5.49 -12.25 7.42
C PRO A 17 -5.66 -11.81 8.86
N LEU A 18 -4.74 -12.19 9.73
CA LEU A 18 -4.73 -11.86 11.15
C LEU A 18 -4.05 -10.52 11.42
N LYS A 19 -2.84 -10.37 10.93
CA LYS A 19 -2.01 -9.18 11.12
C LYS A 19 -1.02 -9.06 9.96
N THR A 20 -0.81 -7.85 9.48
CA THR A 20 0.31 -7.50 8.58
C THR A 20 1.38 -6.80 9.40
N VAL A 21 2.63 -7.18 9.23
CA VAL A 21 3.80 -6.59 9.88
C VAL A 21 4.83 -6.27 8.81
N PRO A 22 5.66 -5.23 8.98
CA PRO A 22 6.75 -4.93 8.07
C PRO A 22 7.73 -6.11 7.98
N LYS A 23 8.32 -6.32 6.81
CA LYS A 23 9.38 -7.31 6.63
C LYS A 23 10.65 -6.81 7.32
N ILE A 24 11.28 -7.66 8.09
CA ILE A 24 12.40 -7.27 8.96
C ILE A 24 13.57 -6.67 8.18
N ASP A 25 13.83 -7.17 6.98
CA ASP A 25 14.93 -6.71 6.11
C ASP A 25 14.69 -5.32 5.48
N GLU A 26 13.46 -4.81 5.55
CA GLU A 26 13.04 -3.54 4.96
C GLU A 26 12.81 -2.42 6.00
N ILE A 27 12.90 -2.74 7.29
CA ILE A 27 12.55 -1.82 8.39
C ILE A 27 13.54 -0.66 8.48
N GLU A 28 14.80 -0.86 8.11
CA GLU A 28 15.89 0.10 8.36
C GLU A 28 15.68 1.49 7.71
N TRP A 29 14.92 1.57 6.63
CA TRP A 29 14.63 2.84 5.96
C TRP A 29 13.17 3.32 6.08
N LEU A 30 12.23 2.41 6.38
CA LEU A 30 10.79 2.69 6.47
C LEU A 30 10.36 3.20 7.85
N ILE A 31 11.01 2.73 8.92
CA ILE A 31 10.62 3.04 10.30
C ILE A 31 11.87 3.36 11.14
N PRO A 32 12.29 4.63 11.22
CA PRO A 32 13.53 5.01 11.89
C PRO A 32 13.50 4.94 13.43
N LEU A 33 12.56 4.23 14.03
CA LEU A 33 12.34 4.22 15.48
C LEU A 33 12.24 2.83 16.12
N GLU A 34 12.47 1.75 15.38
CA GLU A 34 12.50 0.44 16.01
C GLU A 34 13.91 0.18 16.55
N THR A 35 13.99 -0.04 17.87
CA THR A 35 15.22 -0.45 18.52
C THR A 35 15.53 -1.90 18.17
N ASP A 36 16.80 -2.29 18.22
CA ASP A 36 17.23 -3.69 18.01
C ASP A 36 16.42 -4.66 18.88
N GLU A 37 16.00 -4.23 20.08
CA GLU A 37 15.15 -5.01 20.98
C GLU A 37 13.73 -5.23 20.46
N GLU A 38 13.15 -4.29 19.72
CA GLU A 38 11.81 -4.43 19.12
C GLU A 38 11.85 -5.35 17.91
N ILE A 39 12.91 -5.25 17.11
CA ILE A 39 13.16 -6.14 15.98
C ILE A 39 13.29 -7.60 16.48
N GLU A 40 14.08 -7.83 17.53
CA GLU A 40 14.29 -9.15 18.10
C GLU A 40 12.99 -9.74 18.67
N ARG A 41 12.17 -8.93 19.37
CA ARG A 41 10.84 -9.35 19.85
C ARG A 41 9.88 -9.73 18.72
N GLU A 42 9.90 -9.01 17.60
CA GLU A 42 9.04 -9.33 16.47
C GLU A 42 9.51 -10.61 15.76
N LYS A 43 10.82 -10.86 15.65
CA LYS A 43 11.38 -12.13 15.16
C LYS A 43 10.93 -13.31 16.02
N GLU A 44 11.12 -13.23 17.34
CA GLU A 44 10.66 -14.28 18.26
C GLU A 44 9.15 -14.52 18.16
N ARG A 45 8.38 -13.46 17.95
CA ARG A 45 6.93 -13.58 17.77
C ARG A 45 6.56 -14.29 16.48
N GLN A 46 7.25 -14.01 15.37
CA GLN A 46 7.03 -14.66 14.09
C GLN A 46 7.41 -16.15 14.15
N GLU A 47 8.53 -16.49 14.79
CA GLU A 47 8.95 -17.88 15.02
C GLU A 47 7.89 -18.65 15.82
N LYS A 48 7.38 -18.08 16.92
CA LYS A 48 6.31 -18.69 17.72
C LYS A 48 5.00 -18.85 16.95
N LEU A 49 4.71 -17.96 15.99
CA LEU A 49 3.52 -18.10 15.14
C LEU A 49 3.63 -19.26 14.14
N LEU A 50 4.84 -19.54 13.64
CA LEU A 50 5.09 -20.68 12.73
C LEU A 50 4.92 -22.03 13.41
N GLU A 51 5.05 -22.12 14.74
CA GLU A 51 4.78 -23.34 15.50
C GLU A 51 3.30 -23.69 15.62
N ILE A 52 2.41 -22.75 15.30
CA ILE A 52 0.96 -22.96 15.42
C ILE A 52 0.42 -23.62 14.16
N PRO A 53 -0.18 -24.84 14.23
CA PRO A 53 -0.76 -25.49 13.07
C PRO A 53 -1.84 -24.62 12.41
N GLY A 54 -1.80 -24.51 11.08
CA GLY A 54 -2.76 -23.72 10.31
C GLY A 54 -2.43 -22.21 10.22
N VAL A 55 -1.30 -21.77 10.74
CA VAL A 55 -0.78 -20.42 10.50
C VAL A 55 0.15 -20.44 9.29
N LEU A 56 -0.10 -19.53 8.34
CA LEU A 56 0.74 -19.27 7.18
C LEU A 56 1.28 -17.85 7.29
N ILE A 57 2.59 -17.69 7.16
CA ILE A 57 3.24 -16.40 6.97
C ILE A 57 3.58 -16.27 5.49
N SER A 58 3.09 -15.22 4.86
CA SER A 58 3.35 -14.93 3.45
C SER A 58 3.71 -13.47 3.28
N ASP A 59 4.61 -13.18 2.34
CA ASP A 59 4.93 -11.83 1.95
C ASP A 59 3.72 -11.20 1.24
N THR A 60 3.47 -9.94 1.54
CA THR A 60 2.45 -9.13 0.86
C THR A 60 2.96 -7.71 0.71
N GLU A 61 2.74 -7.13 -0.45
CA GLU A 61 3.08 -5.74 -0.69
C GLU A 61 2.01 -4.82 -0.10
N VAL A 62 2.45 -3.79 0.60
CA VAL A 62 1.57 -2.77 1.17
C VAL A 62 2.07 -1.38 0.81
N ARG A 63 1.16 -0.43 0.67
CA ARG A 63 1.53 0.97 0.43
C ARG A 63 2.12 1.56 1.70
N ALA A 64 3.34 2.09 1.62
CA ALA A 64 4.02 2.78 2.71
C ALA A 64 4.07 4.29 2.44
N TYR A 65 3.99 5.09 3.49
CA TYR A 65 4.02 6.56 3.43
C TYR A 65 5.12 7.09 4.35
N PRO A 66 6.39 7.16 3.89
CA PRO A 66 7.54 7.49 4.74
C PRO A 66 7.52 8.89 5.35
N LEU A 67 6.77 9.82 4.77
CA LEU A 67 6.56 11.17 5.33
C LEU A 67 5.39 11.24 6.32
N GLY A 68 4.58 10.19 6.41
CA GLY A 68 3.44 10.11 7.32
C GLY A 68 2.52 11.33 7.21
N GLU A 69 2.14 11.85 8.36
CA GLU A 69 1.26 13.02 8.48
C GLU A 69 1.79 14.28 7.78
N ALA A 70 3.11 14.44 7.71
CA ALA A 70 3.71 15.62 7.06
C ALA A 70 3.38 15.73 5.57
N ALA A 71 2.99 14.65 4.91
CA ALA A 71 2.63 14.64 3.50
C ALA A 71 1.24 14.07 3.23
N ALA A 72 0.42 13.81 4.26
CA ALA A 72 -0.86 13.13 4.12
C ALA A 72 -1.80 13.80 3.11
N HIS A 73 -1.96 15.11 3.18
CA HIS A 73 -2.80 15.87 2.24
C HIS A 73 -2.21 15.96 0.83
N LEU A 74 -0.87 15.96 0.71
CA LEU A 74 -0.17 16.02 -0.57
C LEU A 74 -0.24 14.67 -1.28
N VAL A 75 0.19 13.61 -0.60
CA VAL A 75 0.29 12.27 -1.20
C VAL A 75 -1.08 11.61 -1.30
N GLY A 76 -1.91 11.78 -0.29
CA GLY A 76 -3.19 11.11 -0.20
C GLY A 76 -3.05 9.68 0.32
N TYR A 77 -4.00 8.83 -0.04
CA TYR A 77 -4.03 7.43 0.38
C TYR A 77 -4.71 6.53 -0.64
N VAL A 78 -4.41 5.26 -0.56
CA VAL A 78 -5.10 4.21 -1.32
C VAL A 78 -6.12 3.49 -0.44
N GLN A 79 -7.17 2.98 -1.04
CA GLN A 79 -8.22 2.23 -0.38
C GLN A 79 -8.68 1.07 -1.27
N ASN A 80 -9.21 0.02 -0.65
CA ASN A 80 -9.80 -1.08 -1.42
C ASN A 80 -10.94 -0.57 -2.31
N VAL A 81 -11.01 -1.12 -3.50
CA VAL A 81 -12.04 -0.82 -4.49
C VAL A 81 -13.42 -1.21 -3.95
N THR A 82 -14.39 -0.33 -4.08
CA THR A 82 -15.79 -0.59 -3.75
C THR A 82 -16.56 -1.10 -4.96
N ALA A 83 -17.78 -1.60 -4.75
CA ALA A 83 -18.65 -2.01 -5.84
C ALA A 83 -18.97 -0.84 -6.81
N GLU A 84 -19.13 0.37 -6.27
CA GLU A 84 -19.36 1.58 -7.06
C GLU A 84 -18.13 1.96 -7.91
N ASP A 85 -16.92 1.77 -7.38
CA ASP A 85 -15.69 1.99 -8.14
C ASP A 85 -15.57 1.00 -9.31
N LEU A 86 -15.92 -0.28 -9.10
CA LEU A 86 -15.93 -1.28 -10.17
C LEU A 86 -16.88 -0.93 -11.30
N GLU A 87 -18.04 -0.37 -10.98
CA GLU A 87 -19.00 0.10 -11.98
C GLU A 87 -18.48 1.30 -12.77
N LYS A 88 -17.89 2.29 -12.07
CA LYS A 88 -17.34 3.50 -12.69
C LYS A 88 -16.12 3.23 -13.57
N HIS A 89 -15.28 2.28 -13.17
CA HIS A 89 -14.03 1.95 -13.83
C HIS A 89 -14.09 0.60 -14.58
N THR A 90 -15.28 0.27 -15.11
CA THR A 90 -15.51 -0.96 -15.88
C THR A 90 -14.56 -1.03 -17.08
N GLY A 91 -13.80 -2.14 -17.17
CA GLY A 91 -12.84 -2.36 -18.27
C GLY A 91 -11.44 -1.81 -18.00
N GLU A 92 -11.23 -1.07 -16.93
CA GLU A 92 -9.90 -0.54 -16.55
C GLU A 92 -9.01 -1.54 -15.78
N GLY A 93 -9.47 -2.78 -15.62
CA GLY A 93 -8.68 -3.87 -15.02
C GLY A 93 -8.73 -3.94 -13.50
N TYR A 94 -9.63 -3.23 -12.83
CA TYR A 94 -9.87 -3.37 -11.40
C TYR A 94 -10.63 -4.65 -11.08
N THR A 95 -10.30 -5.22 -9.94
CA THR A 95 -10.93 -6.38 -9.33
C THR A 95 -11.37 -6.05 -7.90
N ALA A 96 -12.15 -6.90 -7.28
CA ALA A 96 -12.58 -6.72 -5.89
C ALA A 96 -11.43 -6.64 -4.87
N ASN A 97 -10.24 -7.15 -5.23
CA ASN A 97 -9.05 -7.13 -4.39
C ASN A 97 -8.08 -5.99 -4.74
N SER A 98 -8.42 -5.17 -5.74
CA SER A 98 -7.59 -4.03 -6.12
C SER A 98 -7.70 -2.89 -5.11
N VAL A 99 -6.68 -2.04 -5.08
CA VAL A 99 -6.69 -0.76 -4.38
C VAL A 99 -6.80 0.38 -5.39
N ILE A 100 -7.29 1.52 -4.96
CA ILE A 100 -7.43 2.73 -5.78
C ILE A 100 -7.04 3.96 -4.96
N GLY A 101 -6.32 4.89 -5.56
CA GLY A 101 -6.00 6.19 -4.96
C GLY A 101 -7.24 7.05 -4.80
N ARG A 102 -7.44 7.61 -3.60
CA ARG A 102 -8.65 8.38 -3.28
C ARG A 102 -8.48 9.87 -3.43
N ASN A 103 -7.35 10.39 -3.03
CA ASN A 103 -7.06 11.83 -3.09
C ASN A 103 -5.56 12.07 -3.21
N GLY A 104 -5.16 13.34 -3.20
CA GLY A 104 -3.76 13.75 -3.35
C GLY A 104 -3.14 13.25 -4.65
N MET A 105 -1.86 12.99 -4.63
CA MET A 105 -1.11 12.47 -5.77
C MET A 105 -1.52 11.04 -6.12
N GLU A 106 -1.88 10.22 -5.13
CA GLU A 106 -2.38 8.86 -5.36
C GLU A 106 -3.64 8.86 -6.23
N GLY A 107 -4.60 9.75 -5.95
CA GLY A 107 -5.81 9.85 -6.75
C GLY A 107 -5.61 10.57 -8.10
N LEU A 108 -4.74 11.59 -8.13
CA LEU A 108 -4.49 12.38 -9.34
C LEU A 108 -3.73 11.58 -10.41
N PHE A 109 -2.78 10.77 -9.99
CA PHE A 109 -1.91 9.96 -10.85
C PHE A 109 -2.22 8.46 -10.77
N GLU A 110 -3.45 8.11 -10.39
CA GLU A 110 -3.88 6.71 -10.28
C GLU A 110 -3.59 5.88 -11.55
N LYS A 111 -3.79 6.47 -12.73
CA LYS A 111 -3.59 5.78 -14.01
C LYS A 111 -2.13 5.42 -14.27
N GLU A 112 -1.23 6.32 -13.88
CA GLU A 112 0.21 6.14 -14.02
C GLU A 112 0.75 5.19 -12.96
N LEU A 113 0.29 5.33 -11.71
CA LEU A 113 0.77 4.58 -10.57
C LEU A 113 0.28 3.12 -10.53
N LYS A 114 -0.92 2.85 -11.05
CA LYS A 114 -1.57 1.56 -10.95
C LYS A 114 -0.89 0.43 -11.71
N GLY A 115 -0.27 0.73 -12.87
CA GLY A 115 0.22 -0.30 -13.79
C GLY A 115 -0.89 -1.13 -14.45
N HIS A 116 -0.54 -2.29 -14.98
CA HIS A 116 -1.47 -3.19 -15.66
C HIS A 116 -1.31 -4.63 -15.19
N ASN A 117 -2.43 -5.24 -14.79
CA ASN A 117 -2.46 -6.64 -14.38
C ASN A 117 -2.12 -7.56 -15.55
N GLY A 118 -1.23 -8.52 -15.32
CA GLY A 118 -0.99 -9.61 -16.23
C GLY A 118 -2.18 -10.54 -16.33
N ARG A 119 -2.26 -11.30 -17.43
CA ARG A 119 -3.29 -12.31 -17.66
C ARG A 119 -2.65 -13.54 -18.26
N ARG A 120 -3.05 -14.71 -17.76
CA ARG A 120 -2.58 -15.98 -18.25
C ARG A 120 -3.77 -16.90 -18.50
N ILE A 121 -3.90 -17.41 -19.71
CA ILE A 121 -4.92 -18.37 -20.10
C ILE A 121 -4.22 -19.68 -20.42
N TYR A 122 -4.60 -20.72 -19.73
CA TYR A 122 -4.05 -22.06 -19.91
C TYR A 122 -5.15 -23.12 -19.85
N VAL A 123 -4.87 -24.27 -20.46
CA VAL A 123 -5.73 -25.44 -20.45
C VAL A 123 -5.25 -26.39 -19.37
N THR A 124 -6.15 -26.88 -18.53
CA THR A 124 -5.87 -27.90 -17.52
C THR A 124 -6.46 -29.24 -17.94
N ASP A 125 -5.87 -30.31 -17.44
CA ASP A 125 -6.47 -31.66 -17.49
C ASP A 125 -7.56 -31.83 -16.41
N GLU A 126 -8.14 -33.03 -16.34
CA GLU A 126 -9.19 -33.34 -15.35
C GLU A 126 -8.68 -33.33 -13.91
N GLU A 127 -7.37 -33.41 -13.71
CA GLU A 127 -6.69 -33.34 -12.39
C GLU A 127 -6.28 -31.91 -12.00
N GLY A 128 -6.56 -30.92 -12.86
CA GLY A 128 -6.23 -29.52 -12.64
C GLY A 128 -4.80 -29.11 -12.97
N LYS A 129 -4.02 -30.00 -13.60
CA LYS A 129 -2.64 -29.74 -14.01
C LYS A 129 -2.61 -28.96 -15.32
N GLU A 130 -1.76 -27.94 -15.39
CA GLU A 130 -1.54 -27.16 -16.62
C GLU A 130 -0.97 -28.04 -17.75
N VAL A 131 -1.70 -28.13 -18.86
CA VAL A 131 -1.30 -28.90 -20.03
C VAL A 131 -0.71 -28.00 -21.11
N LYS A 132 -1.31 -26.83 -21.33
CA LYS A 132 -0.89 -25.91 -22.39
C LYS A 132 -1.25 -24.46 -22.03
N GLU A 133 -0.26 -23.60 -22.10
CA GLU A 133 -0.48 -22.17 -22.07
C GLU A 133 -0.93 -21.67 -23.45
N TRP A 134 -2.01 -20.89 -23.48
CA TRP A 134 -2.55 -20.32 -24.71
C TRP A 134 -2.13 -18.88 -24.92
N VAL A 135 -2.27 -18.06 -23.89
CA VAL A 135 -1.94 -16.64 -23.92
C VAL A 135 -1.36 -16.24 -22.57
N SER A 136 -0.26 -15.52 -22.60
CA SER A 136 0.33 -14.87 -21.44
C SER A 136 0.55 -13.40 -21.76
N VAL A 137 -0.01 -12.54 -20.96
CA VAL A 137 0.25 -11.10 -20.97
C VAL A 137 1.00 -10.79 -19.66
N PRO A 138 2.23 -10.29 -19.71
CA PRO A 138 2.99 -10.00 -18.51
C PRO A 138 2.35 -8.86 -17.70
N VAL A 139 2.64 -8.84 -16.41
CA VAL A 139 2.36 -7.69 -15.54
C VAL A 139 3.19 -6.50 -16.03
N GLN A 140 2.63 -5.31 -15.97
CA GLN A 140 3.34 -4.06 -16.17
C GLN A 140 3.23 -3.23 -14.90
N ASP A 141 4.36 -2.92 -14.30
CA ASP A 141 4.42 -2.07 -13.12
C ASP A 141 3.95 -0.65 -13.44
N GLY A 142 3.45 0.05 -12.43
CA GLY A 142 3.13 1.46 -12.54
C GLY A 142 4.38 2.33 -12.78
N GLN A 143 4.15 3.56 -13.16
CA GLN A 143 5.23 4.53 -13.38
C GLN A 143 5.49 5.31 -12.10
N ASP A 144 6.77 5.51 -11.79
CA ASP A 144 7.17 6.38 -10.69
C ASP A 144 6.85 7.84 -11.01
N ILE A 145 6.25 8.53 -10.05
CA ILE A 145 5.95 9.96 -10.15
C ILE A 145 6.95 10.74 -9.29
N LYS A 146 7.75 11.58 -9.93
CA LYS A 146 8.69 12.47 -9.26
C LYS A 146 8.06 13.83 -9.01
N LEU A 147 7.96 14.22 -7.74
CA LEU A 147 7.49 15.53 -7.33
C LEU A 147 8.65 16.50 -7.12
N THR A 148 8.36 17.80 -7.16
CA THR A 148 9.32 18.89 -6.88
C THR A 148 9.45 19.18 -5.38
N ILE A 149 8.75 18.42 -4.54
CA ILE A 149 8.71 18.58 -3.09
C ILE A 149 10.06 18.24 -2.47
N ASP A 150 10.57 19.15 -1.64
CA ASP A 150 11.70 18.90 -0.75
C ASP A 150 11.18 18.23 0.53
N ALA A 151 11.50 16.96 0.70
CA ALA A 151 11.03 16.16 1.84
C ALA A 151 11.52 16.72 3.19
N SER A 152 12.71 17.30 3.24
CA SER A 152 13.27 17.89 4.46
C SER A 152 12.55 19.17 4.84
N LEU A 153 12.29 20.03 3.85
CA LEU A 153 11.51 21.26 4.03
C LEU A 153 10.06 20.93 4.45
N GLN A 154 9.45 19.93 3.80
CA GLN A 154 8.10 19.44 4.12
C GLN A 154 7.99 19.04 5.60
N ARG A 155 8.91 18.19 6.08
CA ARG A 155 8.96 17.75 7.49
C ARG A 155 9.19 18.92 8.44
N ALA A 156 10.14 19.80 8.14
CA ALA A 156 10.47 20.94 8.99
C ALA A 156 9.29 21.90 9.15
N LEU A 157 8.61 22.22 8.05
CA LEU A 157 7.41 23.07 8.10
C LEU A 157 6.27 22.39 8.84
N TYR A 158 6.02 21.10 8.58
CA TYR A 158 4.98 20.35 9.30
C TYR A 158 5.20 20.40 10.81
N ALA A 159 6.42 20.18 11.28
CA ALA A 159 6.76 20.23 12.69
C ALA A 159 6.45 21.60 13.34
N GLN A 160 6.54 22.68 12.58
CA GLN A 160 6.19 24.03 13.06
C GLN A 160 4.68 24.28 13.11
N TYR A 161 3.92 23.74 12.16
CA TYR A 161 2.50 24.01 12.00
C TYR A 161 1.57 22.98 12.65
N GLN A 162 2.08 21.80 13.06
CA GLN A 162 1.26 20.67 13.53
C GLN A 162 0.36 20.99 14.73
N ALA A 163 0.73 21.99 15.54
CA ALA A 163 -0.07 22.42 16.69
C ALA A 163 -1.26 23.32 16.32
N ASP A 164 -1.28 23.86 15.12
CA ASP A 164 -2.26 24.85 14.68
C ASP A 164 -3.10 24.31 13.51
N LYS A 165 -4.28 24.91 13.30
CA LYS A 165 -5.06 24.70 12.07
C LYS A 165 -4.57 25.72 11.03
N SER A 166 -3.72 25.25 10.13
CA SER A 166 -3.06 26.12 9.16
C SER A 166 -2.73 25.41 7.86
N CYS A 167 -2.38 26.18 6.85
CA CYS A 167 -1.81 25.68 5.63
C CYS A 167 -0.65 26.57 5.17
N SER A 168 0.32 25.99 4.51
CA SER A 168 1.47 26.69 3.94
C SER A 168 1.88 26.06 2.63
N VAL A 169 2.25 26.90 1.67
CA VAL A 169 2.81 26.48 0.37
C VAL A 169 4.11 27.26 0.17
N ALA A 170 5.21 26.52 -0.04
CA ALA A 170 6.48 27.08 -0.45
C ALA A 170 6.70 26.84 -1.94
N MET A 171 7.01 27.88 -2.69
CA MET A 171 7.19 27.84 -4.14
C MET A 171 8.49 28.56 -4.53
N ASN A 172 9.18 28.01 -5.52
CA ASN A 172 10.29 28.70 -6.16
C ASN A 172 9.73 29.79 -7.11
N PRO A 173 9.98 31.08 -6.85
CA PRO A 173 9.39 32.16 -7.64
C PRO A 173 9.93 32.23 -9.08
N TYR A 174 11.06 31.61 -9.35
CA TYR A 174 11.70 31.65 -10.68
C TYR A 174 11.24 30.50 -11.57
N THR A 175 11.02 29.32 -11.00
CA THR A 175 10.65 28.10 -11.75
C THR A 175 9.17 27.73 -11.64
N GLY A 176 8.47 28.25 -10.62
CA GLY A 176 7.10 27.88 -10.29
C GLY A 176 6.96 26.52 -9.60
N GLU A 177 8.06 25.85 -9.29
CA GLU A 177 8.07 24.56 -8.60
C GLU A 177 7.54 24.70 -7.16
N VAL A 178 6.62 23.81 -6.78
CA VAL A 178 6.16 23.69 -5.40
C VAL A 178 7.15 22.85 -4.61
N LEU A 179 7.78 23.45 -3.61
CA LEU A 179 8.81 22.83 -2.77
C LEU A 179 8.26 22.23 -1.49
N ALA A 180 7.16 22.76 -0.96
CA ALA A 180 6.43 22.20 0.16
C ALA A 180 4.95 22.59 0.10
N LEU A 181 4.09 21.69 0.57
CA LEU A 181 2.65 21.91 0.70
C LEU A 181 2.17 21.25 2.00
N ILE A 182 1.80 22.09 2.96
CA ILE A 182 1.39 21.67 4.30
C ILE A 182 -0.06 22.05 4.53
N SER A 183 -0.79 21.14 5.15
CA SER A 183 -2.12 21.40 5.72
C SER A 183 -2.23 20.67 7.04
N THR A 184 -2.70 21.33 8.07
CA THR A 184 -2.88 20.80 9.42
C THR A 184 -4.27 21.10 9.95
N PRO A 185 -4.92 20.15 10.69
CA PRO A 185 -4.44 18.80 11.00
C PRO A 185 -4.46 17.86 9.79
N SER A 186 -3.68 16.79 9.86
CA SER A 186 -3.59 15.73 8.84
C SER A 186 -4.48 14.56 9.17
#